data_b38594679d99c0cdfabff399f7d8ff6b
#
_entry.id   b38594679d99c0cdfabff399f7d8ff6b
#
_cell.length_a   1.000
_cell.length_b   1.000
_cell.length_c   1.000
_cell.angle_alpha   90.00
_cell.angle_beta   90.00
_cell.angle_gamma   90.00
#
_symmetry.space_group_name_H-M   'P 1'
#
loop_
_entity.id
_entity.type
_entity.pdbx_description
1 polymer ?
#
loop_
_entity_poly.entity_id
_entity_poly.type
_entity_poly.pdbx_seq_one_letter_code
_entity_poly.pdbx_strand_id
1 'polypeptide(L)'
;MQLLRRRRPDRPVHLVAILDVSGSMTLYARVFLAFLRGLIDVDQRADAFVFHTSLMCVSDALRDSDTLRAVNRLSMMAQGFGGGTRIGHCLDQFTSQYAGRMLGRRSVVIIMSDGYDTGSSERVGAAMEKLKRKGCKTIWLNPLIGWKDYKPVAASMAAALPHVDVFAPCNTPVSYTHLRAHETDRY
;
A
#
# COMPACT_ATOMS: atom_id res chain seq x y z
N MET A 1 -48.24 -2.81 8.99
CA MET A 1 -47.26 -1.80 9.37
C MET A 1 -45.89 -2.32 8.91
N GLN A 2 -45.41 -1.90 7.73
CA GLN A 2 -44.09 -2.30 7.22
C GLN A 2 -43.04 -1.41 7.85
N LEU A 3 -42.13 -2.01 8.61
CA LEU A 3 -40.93 -1.33 9.15
C LEU A 3 -39.97 -1.08 8.00
N LEU A 4 -39.92 0.19 7.55
CA LEU A 4 -38.88 0.65 6.64
C LEU A 4 -37.51 0.58 7.36
N ARG A 5 -36.69 -0.42 7.02
CA ARG A 5 -35.29 -0.48 7.45
C ARG A 5 -34.55 0.71 6.84
N ARG A 6 -34.21 1.68 7.65
CA ARG A 6 -33.36 2.80 7.28
C ARG A 6 -31.97 2.25 7.00
N ARG A 7 -31.60 2.16 5.72
CA ARG A 7 -30.24 1.80 5.31
C ARG A 7 -29.30 2.87 5.90
N ARG A 8 -28.37 2.46 6.73
CA ARG A 8 -27.32 3.40 7.18
C ARG A 8 -26.58 3.87 5.94
N PRO A 9 -26.34 5.19 5.75
CA PRO A 9 -25.56 5.67 4.64
C PRO A 9 -24.17 5.02 4.71
N ASP A 10 -23.74 4.42 3.59
CA ASP A 10 -22.40 3.88 3.45
C ASP A 10 -21.39 4.99 3.75
N ARG A 11 -20.74 4.91 4.88
CA ARG A 11 -19.70 5.85 5.22
C ARG A 11 -18.45 5.44 4.46
N PRO A 12 -17.91 6.32 3.61
CA PRO A 12 -16.81 5.98 2.72
C PRO A 12 -15.58 5.46 3.49
N VAL A 13 -14.95 4.46 2.92
CA VAL A 13 -13.66 3.92 3.37
C VAL A 13 -12.57 4.88 2.91
N HIS A 14 -11.59 5.17 3.75
CA HIS A 14 -10.41 5.95 3.38
C HIS A 14 -9.30 4.99 2.94
N LEU A 15 -8.86 5.11 1.70
CA LEU A 15 -7.81 4.27 1.13
C LEU A 15 -6.47 4.99 1.18
N VAL A 16 -5.44 4.29 1.67
CA VAL A 16 -4.06 4.76 1.65
C VAL A 16 -3.21 3.69 1.00
N ALA A 17 -2.52 4.03 -0.07
CA ALA A 17 -1.62 3.12 -0.76
C ALA A 17 -0.16 3.56 -0.58
N ILE A 18 0.72 2.60 -0.27
CA ILE A 18 2.15 2.81 0.00
C ILE A 18 2.93 1.87 -0.91
N LEU A 19 3.60 2.42 -1.93
CA LEU A 19 4.28 1.68 -2.97
C LEU A 19 5.79 1.71 -2.80
N ASP A 20 6.40 0.54 -2.81
CA ASP A 20 7.84 0.35 -2.95
C ASP A 20 8.27 0.62 -4.39
N VAL A 21 9.20 1.56 -4.58
CA VAL A 21 9.78 1.92 -5.89
C VAL A 21 11.27 1.55 -5.95
N SER A 22 11.70 0.58 -5.16
CA SER A 22 13.07 0.04 -5.16
C SER A 22 13.44 -0.64 -6.48
N GLY A 23 14.74 -0.92 -6.66
CA GLY A 23 15.25 -1.55 -7.88
C GLY A 23 14.58 -2.89 -8.21
N SER A 24 14.32 -3.74 -7.21
CA SER A 24 13.61 -5.02 -7.37
C SER A 24 12.17 -4.84 -7.84
N MET A 25 11.54 -3.71 -7.50
CA MET A 25 10.17 -3.38 -7.85
C MET A 25 10.03 -2.69 -9.22
N THR A 26 11.13 -2.37 -9.92
CA THR A 26 11.12 -1.57 -11.18
C THR A 26 10.21 -2.15 -12.26
N LEU A 27 10.16 -3.47 -12.41
CA LEU A 27 9.29 -4.15 -13.38
C LEU A 27 7.80 -3.92 -13.09
N TYR A 28 7.45 -3.78 -11.83
CA TYR A 28 6.07 -3.61 -11.36
C TYR A 28 5.69 -2.15 -11.17
N ALA A 29 6.66 -1.25 -11.02
CA ALA A 29 6.44 0.15 -10.64
C ALA A 29 5.46 0.86 -11.59
N ARG A 30 5.56 0.65 -12.91
CA ARG A 30 4.65 1.27 -13.89
C ARG A 30 3.21 0.81 -13.70
N VAL A 31 2.98 -0.48 -13.49
CA VAL A 31 1.65 -1.05 -13.29
C VAL A 31 1.06 -0.53 -11.98
N PHE A 32 1.87 -0.47 -10.93
CA PHE A 32 1.44 0.02 -9.63
C PHE A 32 1.16 1.53 -9.63
N LEU A 33 1.96 2.32 -10.34
CA LEU A 33 1.68 3.75 -10.52
C LEU A 33 0.37 3.99 -11.28
N ALA A 34 0.10 3.18 -12.32
CA ALA A 34 -1.18 3.23 -13.03
C ALA A 34 -2.34 2.82 -12.10
N PHE A 35 -2.13 1.82 -11.25
CA PHE A 35 -3.10 1.43 -10.22
C PHE A 35 -3.35 2.56 -9.21
N LEU A 36 -2.31 3.20 -8.68
CA LEU A 36 -2.43 4.32 -7.77
C LEU A 36 -3.18 5.51 -8.40
N ARG A 37 -2.89 5.78 -9.67
CA ARG A 37 -3.63 6.81 -10.42
C ARG A 37 -5.10 6.45 -10.53
N GLY A 38 -5.43 5.23 -10.96
CA GLY A 38 -6.82 4.77 -11.04
C GLY A 38 -7.54 4.79 -9.69
N LEU A 39 -6.82 4.49 -8.59
CA LEU A 39 -7.37 4.57 -7.25
C LEU A 39 -7.78 6.01 -6.88
N ILE A 40 -6.91 6.98 -7.15
CA ILE A 40 -7.16 8.41 -6.88
C ILE A 40 -8.24 8.97 -7.80
N ASP A 41 -8.32 8.53 -9.06
CA ASP A 41 -9.36 8.95 -9.99
C ASP A 41 -10.76 8.46 -9.55
N VAL A 42 -10.84 7.27 -8.95
CA VAL A 42 -12.09 6.69 -8.44
C VAL A 42 -12.48 7.28 -7.09
N ASP A 43 -11.54 7.48 -6.18
CA ASP A 43 -11.77 8.13 -4.89
C ASP A 43 -10.72 9.21 -4.63
N GLN A 44 -11.10 10.47 -4.88
CA GLN A 44 -10.22 11.62 -4.68
C GLN A 44 -9.77 11.82 -3.22
N ARG A 45 -10.38 11.09 -2.27
CA ARG A 45 -9.93 11.08 -0.86
C ARG A 45 -8.86 10.05 -0.60
N ALA A 46 -8.56 9.18 -1.58
CA ALA A 46 -7.47 8.23 -1.44
C ALA A 46 -6.13 8.96 -1.39
N ASP A 47 -5.22 8.44 -0.59
CA ASP A 47 -3.86 8.95 -0.50
C ASP A 47 -2.85 7.93 -1.01
N ALA A 48 -1.82 8.43 -1.66
CA ALA A 48 -0.76 7.62 -2.24
C ALA A 48 0.62 8.09 -1.77
N PHE A 49 1.42 7.11 -1.40
CA PHE A 49 2.81 7.29 -1.01
C PHE A 49 3.70 6.36 -1.84
N VAL A 50 4.92 6.80 -2.07
CA VAL A 50 5.99 5.95 -2.59
C VAL A 50 7.15 5.96 -1.62
N PHE A 51 7.91 4.87 -1.59
CA PHE A 51 9.10 4.78 -0.77
C PHE A 51 10.22 3.97 -1.42
N HIS A 52 11.43 4.27 -1.00
CA HIS A 52 12.65 3.52 -1.23
C HIS A 52 13.52 3.58 0.03
N THR A 53 14.39 4.59 0.16
CA THR A 53 15.13 4.91 1.39
C THR A 53 14.38 5.89 2.30
N SER A 54 13.43 6.64 1.75
CA SER A 54 12.55 7.59 2.44
C SER A 54 11.14 7.50 1.88
N LEU A 55 10.17 7.94 2.68
CA LEU A 55 8.76 7.98 2.31
C LEU A 55 8.42 9.34 1.68
N MET A 56 7.59 9.32 0.64
CA MET A 56 7.10 10.52 -0.03
C MET A 56 5.60 10.42 -0.32
N CYS A 57 4.85 11.45 0.03
CA CYS A 57 3.45 11.60 -0.39
C CYS A 57 3.40 12.04 -1.86
N VAL A 58 2.65 11.31 -2.68
CA VAL A 58 2.52 11.58 -4.13
C VAL A 58 1.07 11.83 -4.55
N SER A 59 0.15 11.92 -3.59
CA SER A 59 -1.28 12.12 -3.86
C SER A 59 -1.54 13.30 -4.79
N ASP A 60 -0.95 14.46 -4.52
CA ASP A 60 -1.17 15.67 -5.32
C ASP A 60 -0.55 15.56 -6.72
N ALA A 61 0.62 14.93 -6.82
CA ALA A 61 1.25 14.68 -8.11
C ALA A 61 0.42 13.72 -8.98
N LEU A 62 -0.27 12.76 -8.36
CA LEU A 62 -1.16 11.84 -9.08
C LEU A 62 -2.52 12.44 -9.42
N ARG A 63 -2.96 13.49 -8.72
CA ARG A 63 -4.17 14.26 -9.05
C ARG A 63 -3.97 15.22 -10.22
N ASP A 64 -2.71 15.56 -10.53
CA ASP A 64 -2.40 16.43 -11.67
C ASP A 64 -2.84 15.75 -12.99
N SER A 65 -3.44 16.54 -13.87
CA SER A 65 -3.95 16.09 -15.18
C SER A 65 -2.83 15.64 -16.13
N ASP A 66 -1.60 16.09 -15.92
CA ASP A 66 -0.42 15.69 -16.69
C ASP A 66 0.20 14.40 -16.14
N THR A 67 -0.46 13.27 -16.47
CA THR A 67 -0.03 11.93 -16.05
C THR A 67 1.42 11.61 -16.47
N LEU A 68 1.88 12.16 -17.60
CA LEU A 68 3.26 11.96 -18.07
C LEU A 68 4.27 12.65 -17.16
N ARG A 69 3.96 13.85 -16.71
CA ARG A 69 4.81 14.59 -15.75
C ARG A 69 4.85 13.91 -14.38
N ALA A 70 3.72 13.41 -13.91
CA ALA A 70 3.65 12.67 -12.65
C ALA A 70 4.50 11.39 -12.71
N VAL A 71 4.33 10.59 -13.74
CA VAL A 71 5.11 9.34 -13.95
C VAL A 71 6.60 9.64 -14.14
N ASN A 72 6.96 10.66 -14.91
CA ASN A 72 8.37 11.05 -15.10
C ASN A 72 8.99 11.57 -13.80
N ARG A 73 8.28 12.38 -13.02
CA ARG A 73 8.75 12.83 -11.69
C ARG A 73 8.99 11.64 -10.76
N LEU A 74 8.05 10.71 -10.69
CA LEU A 74 8.16 9.52 -9.86
C LEU A 74 9.29 8.60 -10.34
N SER A 75 9.48 8.46 -11.66
CA SER A 75 10.60 7.70 -12.24
C SER A 75 11.96 8.35 -11.98
N MET A 76 12.07 9.67 -12.06
CA MET A 76 13.29 10.40 -11.71
C MET A 76 13.62 10.27 -10.21
N MET A 77 12.60 10.31 -9.36
CA MET A 77 12.74 10.10 -7.93
C MET A 77 13.20 8.68 -7.59
N ALA A 78 12.71 7.67 -8.32
CA ALA A 78 13.12 6.28 -8.17
C ALA A 78 14.55 6.00 -8.66
N GLN A 79 15.04 6.74 -9.66
CA GLN A 79 16.40 6.54 -10.23
C GLN A 79 17.51 7.18 -9.41
N GLY A 80 17.21 8.11 -8.49
CA GLY A 80 18.22 8.84 -7.69
C GLY A 80 18.73 8.13 -6.44
N PHE A 81 18.25 6.92 -6.13
CA PHE A 81 18.51 6.26 -4.85
C PHE A 81 19.41 5.02 -5.00
N GLY A 82 20.72 5.23 -5.01
CA GLY A 82 21.70 4.18 -4.79
C GLY A 82 21.76 3.79 -3.30
N GLY A 83 21.13 2.69 -2.93
CA GLY A 83 21.09 2.16 -1.57
C GLY A 83 19.88 1.24 -1.39
N GLY A 84 19.98 0.17 -0.62
CA GLY A 84 18.86 -0.79 -0.47
C GLY A 84 17.60 -0.17 0.13
N THR A 85 16.48 -0.85 -0.04
CA THR A 85 15.16 -0.43 0.47
C THR A 85 15.12 -0.40 1.99
N ARG A 86 14.48 0.62 2.58
CA ARG A 86 14.36 0.81 4.03
C ARG A 86 12.89 0.78 4.46
N ILE A 87 12.24 -0.37 4.27
CA ILE A 87 10.80 -0.56 4.52
C ILE A 87 10.43 -0.15 5.94
N GLY A 88 11.13 -0.69 6.94
CA GLY A 88 10.85 -0.40 8.35
C GLY A 88 10.97 1.08 8.68
N HIS A 89 11.96 1.78 8.12
CA HIS A 89 12.11 3.21 8.30
C HIS A 89 10.95 4.00 7.67
N CYS A 90 10.57 3.65 6.44
CA CYS A 90 9.51 4.35 5.70
C CYS A 90 8.13 4.12 6.34
N LEU A 91 7.84 2.90 6.79
CA LEU A 91 6.60 2.60 7.51
C LEU A 91 6.56 3.30 8.89
N ASP A 92 7.69 3.41 9.59
CA ASP A 92 7.77 4.16 10.84
C ASP A 92 7.56 5.66 10.60
N GLN A 93 8.13 6.21 9.53
CA GLN A 93 7.87 7.57 9.06
C GLN A 93 6.38 7.80 8.78
N PHE A 94 5.72 6.87 8.07
CA PHE A 94 4.30 6.94 7.81
C PHE A 94 3.49 6.93 9.10
N THR A 95 3.77 5.99 10.00
CA THR A 95 3.01 5.85 11.24
C THR A 95 3.17 7.03 12.19
N SER A 96 4.33 7.68 12.19
CA SER A 96 4.61 8.85 13.06
C SER A 96 4.08 10.16 12.49
N GLN A 97 4.17 10.39 11.17
CA GLN A 97 3.85 11.67 10.56
C GLN A 97 2.44 11.77 10.00
N TYR A 98 1.89 10.67 9.48
CA TYR A 98 0.65 10.67 8.70
C TYR A 98 -0.48 9.89 9.35
N ALA A 99 -0.20 8.70 9.90
CA ALA A 99 -1.23 7.78 10.37
C ALA A 99 -2.17 8.36 11.44
N GLY A 100 -1.68 9.32 12.25
CA GLY A 100 -2.49 9.97 13.28
C GLY A 100 -3.66 10.76 12.71
N ARG A 101 -3.48 11.37 11.55
CA ARG A 101 -4.46 12.23 10.87
C ARG A 101 -5.32 11.46 9.86
N MET A 102 -4.72 10.45 9.23
CA MET A 102 -5.30 9.77 8.06
C MET A 102 -6.03 8.49 8.43
N LEU A 103 -5.57 7.76 9.46
CA LEU A 103 -6.06 6.42 9.72
C LEU A 103 -7.05 6.34 10.87
N GLY A 104 -8.04 5.48 10.68
CA GLY A 104 -9.03 5.08 11.66
C GLY A 104 -9.63 3.72 11.32
N ARG A 105 -10.65 3.29 12.06
CA ARG A 105 -11.28 1.97 11.91
C ARG A 105 -11.88 1.71 10.51
N ARG A 106 -12.05 2.73 9.69
CA ARG A 106 -12.56 2.64 8.32
C ARG A 106 -11.53 3.03 7.29
N SER A 107 -10.28 2.88 7.63
CA SER A 107 -9.19 3.06 6.69
C SER A 107 -8.65 1.70 6.27
N VAL A 108 -8.24 1.62 5.02
CA VAL A 108 -7.51 0.49 4.44
C VAL A 108 -6.15 0.99 4.00
N VAL A 109 -5.10 0.36 4.49
CA VAL A 109 -3.72 0.62 4.07
C VAL A 109 -3.28 -0.51 3.16
N ILE A 110 -2.93 -0.18 1.93
CA ILE A 110 -2.42 -1.11 0.92
C ILE A 110 -0.93 -0.89 0.78
N ILE A 111 -0.13 -1.87 1.15
CA ILE A 111 1.33 -1.85 0.98
C ILE A 111 1.67 -2.74 -0.22
N MET A 112 2.43 -2.21 -1.17
CA MET A 112 2.89 -2.94 -2.35
C MET A 112 4.41 -3.00 -2.32
N SER A 113 4.97 -4.16 -1.96
CA SER A 113 6.41 -4.39 -1.84
C SER A 113 6.71 -5.89 -1.88
N ASP A 114 7.88 -6.25 -2.38
CA ASP A 114 8.42 -7.61 -2.32
C ASP A 114 8.90 -8.00 -0.91
N GLY A 115 9.04 -7.03 -0.02
CA GLY A 115 9.40 -7.23 1.38
C GLY A 115 10.90 -7.34 1.65
N TYR A 116 11.77 -7.07 0.68
CA TYR A 116 13.21 -7.04 0.90
C TYR A 116 13.63 -5.72 1.54
N ASP A 117 13.97 -5.77 2.81
CA ASP A 117 14.44 -4.63 3.61
C ASP A 117 15.94 -4.77 3.93
N THR A 118 16.69 -3.71 3.76
CA THR A 118 18.10 -3.62 4.19
C THR A 118 18.25 -3.14 5.63
N GLY A 119 17.14 -2.78 6.27
CA GLY A 119 17.09 -2.33 7.67
C GLY A 119 16.78 -3.46 8.64
N SER A 120 16.35 -3.06 9.86
CA SER A 120 15.97 -4.00 10.91
C SER A 120 14.54 -4.50 10.72
N SER A 121 14.35 -5.82 10.72
CA SER A 121 13.05 -6.47 10.64
C SER A 121 12.13 -6.11 11.82
N GLU A 122 12.70 -5.89 13.01
CA GLU A 122 11.96 -5.48 14.21
C GLU A 122 11.27 -4.14 14.00
N ARG A 123 11.91 -3.21 13.24
CA ARG A 123 11.31 -1.92 12.90
C ARG A 123 10.10 -2.07 11.98
N VAL A 124 10.15 -3.02 11.04
CA VAL A 124 8.99 -3.36 10.20
C VAL A 124 7.85 -3.89 11.07
N GLY A 125 8.12 -4.87 11.93
CA GLY A 125 7.14 -5.42 12.85
C GLY A 125 6.50 -4.36 13.75
N ALA A 126 7.31 -3.49 14.36
CA ALA A 126 6.83 -2.41 15.22
C ALA A 126 5.96 -1.39 14.48
N ALA A 127 6.31 -1.03 13.23
CA ALA A 127 5.50 -0.13 12.42
C ALA A 127 4.17 -0.77 12.03
N MET A 128 4.17 -2.04 11.65
CA MET A 128 2.96 -2.79 11.32
C MET A 128 2.04 -2.97 12.54
N GLU A 129 2.61 -3.21 13.71
CA GLU A 129 1.84 -3.25 14.97
C GLU A 129 1.17 -1.91 15.27
N LYS A 130 1.87 -0.77 15.03
CA LYS A 130 1.28 0.56 15.17
C LYS A 130 0.07 0.74 14.24
N LEU A 131 0.13 0.27 12.98
CA LEU A 131 -0.99 0.29 12.05
C LEU A 131 -2.16 -0.54 12.57
N LYS A 132 -1.90 -1.75 13.03
CA LYS A 132 -2.93 -2.64 13.61
C LYS A 132 -3.62 -1.98 14.82
N ARG A 133 -2.88 -1.31 15.68
CA ARG A 133 -3.43 -0.57 16.83
C ARG A 133 -4.33 0.62 16.44
N LYS A 134 -4.15 1.21 15.25
CA LYS A 134 -5.07 2.22 14.70
C LYS A 134 -6.43 1.62 14.30
N GLY A 135 -6.54 0.30 14.21
CA GLY A 135 -7.75 -0.41 13.84
C GLY A 135 -8.08 -0.31 12.34
N CYS A 136 -7.15 0.18 11.51
CA CYS A 136 -7.27 0.14 10.05
C CYS A 136 -7.01 -1.29 9.55
N LYS A 137 -7.56 -1.61 8.37
CA LYS A 137 -7.28 -2.85 7.68
C LYS A 137 -5.99 -2.72 6.89
N THR A 138 -5.12 -3.71 6.97
CA THR A 138 -3.83 -3.69 6.26
C THR A 138 -3.79 -4.82 5.23
N ILE A 139 -3.53 -4.46 3.98
CA ILE A 139 -3.36 -5.37 2.86
C ILE A 139 -1.92 -5.25 2.39
N TRP A 140 -1.20 -6.37 2.32
CA TRP A 140 0.13 -6.40 1.73
C TRP A 140 0.09 -7.15 0.41
N LEU A 141 0.40 -6.46 -0.67
CA LEU A 141 0.48 -7.00 -2.01
C LEU A 141 1.95 -7.25 -2.38
N ASN A 142 2.28 -8.51 -2.61
CA ASN A 142 3.64 -8.89 -2.97
C ASN A 142 3.66 -9.49 -4.39
N PRO A 143 4.42 -8.89 -5.33
CA PRO A 143 4.45 -9.34 -6.72
C PRO A 143 5.19 -10.67 -6.90
N LEU A 144 5.98 -11.11 -5.93
CA LEU A 144 6.72 -12.37 -6.02
C LEU A 144 5.89 -13.59 -5.65
N ILE A 145 4.72 -13.41 -5.01
CA ILE A 145 3.79 -14.51 -4.71
C ILE A 145 3.29 -15.11 -6.04
N GLY A 146 3.43 -16.42 -6.17
CA GLY A 146 3.05 -17.15 -7.40
C GLY A 146 4.23 -17.42 -8.34
N TRP A 147 5.42 -16.86 -8.08
CA TRP A 147 6.62 -17.32 -8.73
C TRP A 147 7.03 -18.70 -8.17
N LYS A 148 7.48 -19.56 -9.07
CA LYS A 148 7.93 -20.91 -8.70
C LYS A 148 9.01 -20.77 -7.62
N ASP A 149 8.81 -21.46 -6.48
CA ASP A 149 9.72 -21.48 -5.33
C ASP A 149 9.78 -20.21 -4.45
N TYR A 150 8.92 -19.19 -4.69
CA TYR A 150 8.87 -18.04 -3.78
C TYR A 150 8.32 -18.44 -2.41
N LYS A 151 9.08 -18.12 -1.38
CA LYS A 151 8.64 -18.19 0.03
C LYS A 151 8.90 -16.83 0.69
N PRO A 152 8.01 -16.31 1.54
CA PRO A 152 8.21 -15.07 2.26
C PRO A 152 9.24 -15.23 3.40
N VAL A 153 10.46 -15.64 3.04
CA VAL A 153 11.54 -15.94 4.00
C VAL A 153 12.31 -14.71 4.45
N ALA A 154 12.09 -13.55 3.82
CA ALA A 154 12.72 -12.31 4.25
C ALA A 154 12.28 -12.00 5.71
N ALA A 155 13.25 -11.70 6.58
CA ALA A 155 13.01 -11.44 8.00
C ALA A 155 11.98 -10.30 8.21
N SER A 156 11.99 -9.29 7.34
CA SER A 156 11.03 -8.19 7.32
C SER A 156 9.60 -8.66 7.05
N MET A 157 9.42 -9.60 6.10
CA MET A 157 8.10 -10.19 5.83
C MET A 157 7.62 -11.04 7.01
N ALA A 158 8.50 -11.86 7.59
CA ALA A 158 8.16 -12.66 8.76
C ALA A 158 7.70 -11.77 9.95
N ALA A 159 8.34 -10.60 10.13
CA ALA A 159 7.97 -9.63 11.15
C ALA A 159 6.65 -8.87 10.82
N ALA A 160 6.34 -8.65 9.53
CA ALA A 160 5.15 -7.94 9.10
C ALA A 160 3.89 -8.81 9.16
N LEU A 161 3.97 -10.06 8.72
CA LEU A 161 2.82 -10.95 8.50
C LEU A 161 1.86 -11.10 9.68
N PRO A 162 2.28 -11.17 10.96
CA PRO A 162 1.36 -11.25 12.10
C PRO A 162 0.43 -10.04 12.25
N HIS A 163 0.74 -8.94 11.56
CA HIS A 163 0.01 -7.67 11.63
C HIS A 163 -0.71 -7.32 10.32
N VAL A 164 -0.66 -8.19 9.32
CA VAL A 164 -1.30 -8.03 8.01
C VAL A 164 -2.64 -8.77 8.00
N ASP A 165 -3.71 -8.09 7.58
CA ASP A 165 -5.04 -8.71 7.48
C ASP A 165 -5.20 -9.54 6.20
N VAL A 166 -4.60 -9.07 5.10
CA VAL A 166 -4.62 -9.75 3.80
C VAL A 166 -3.23 -9.72 3.19
N PHE A 167 -2.68 -10.90 2.90
CA PHE A 167 -1.44 -11.07 2.15
C PHE A 167 -1.74 -11.71 0.81
N ALA A 168 -1.51 -11.02 -0.31
CA ALA A 168 -1.97 -11.46 -1.61
C ALA A 168 -0.95 -11.19 -2.72
N PRO A 169 -0.99 -11.99 -3.82
CA PRO A 169 -0.22 -11.73 -5.01
C PRO A 169 -0.69 -10.47 -5.74
N CYS A 170 0.20 -9.84 -6.49
CA CYS A 170 -0.12 -8.71 -7.37
C CYS A 170 0.71 -8.73 -8.67
N ASN A 171 1.04 -9.91 -9.16
CA ASN A 171 1.86 -10.13 -10.35
C ASN A 171 1.08 -10.21 -11.66
N THR A 172 -0.26 -10.22 -11.60
CA THR A 172 -1.13 -10.25 -12.79
C THR A 172 -2.27 -9.24 -12.68
N PRO A 173 -2.80 -8.71 -13.80
CA PRO A 173 -3.98 -7.85 -13.78
C PRO A 173 -5.21 -8.50 -13.13
N VAL A 174 -5.33 -9.81 -13.21
CA VAL A 174 -6.42 -10.61 -12.60
C VAL A 174 -6.35 -10.58 -11.06
N SER A 175 -5.15 -10.47 -10.48
CA SER A 175 -4.98 -10.38 -9.02
C SER A 175 -5.70 -9.17 -8.41
N TYR A 176 -5.87 -8.09 -9.16
CA TYR A 176 -6.56 -6.87 -8.71
C TYR A 176 -8.08 -7.02 -8.70
N THR A 177 -8.66 -7.86 -9.55
CA THR A 177 -10.10 -8.09 -9.62
C THR A 177 -10.60 -8.90 -8.42
N HIS A 178 -9.80 -9.80 -7.89
CA HIS A 178 -10.14 -10.60 -6.71
C HIS A 178 -10.17 -9.78 -5.40
N LEU A 179 -9.41 -8.69 -5.32
CA LEU A 179 -9.48 -7.78 -4.17
C LEU A 179 -10.85 -7.10 -4.05
N ARG A 180 -11.51 -6.80 -5.18
CA ARG A 180 -12.88 -6.27 -5.18
C ARG A 180 -13.93 -7.30 -4.74
N ALA A 181 -13.75 -8.56 -5.09
CA ALA A 181 -14.71 -9.63 -4.76
C ALA A 181 -14.76 -9.90 -3.24
N HIS A 182 -13.63 -9.82 -2.54
CA HIS A 182 -13.59 -10.02 -1.09
C HIS A 182 -14.24 -8.91 -0.26
N GLU A 183 -14.49 -7.74 -0.84
CA GLU A 183 -15.22 -6.64 -0.17
C GLU A 183 -16.74 -6.80 -0.25
N THR A 184 -17.26 -7.53 -1.24
CA THR A 184 -18.71 -7.66 -1.48
C THR A 184 -19.37 -8.83 -0.73
N ASP A 185 -18.61 -9.85 -0.31
CA ASP A 185 -19.16 -11.07 0.32
C ASP A 185 -19.30 -10.99 1.85
N ARG A 186 -19.17 -9.83 2.47
CA ARG A 186 -19.30 -9.66 3.93
C ARG A 186 -20.39 -8.67 4.36
N TYR A 187 -21.46 -8.56 3.56
CA TYR A 187 -22.64 -7.79 3.98
C TYR A 187 -23.94 -8.59 3.86
#